data_426f1c1868aa1dde7c78ef1744ee0b34
#
_entry.id   426f1c1868aa1dde7c78ef1744ee0b34
#
_cell.length_a   1.000
_cell.length_b   1.000
_cell.length_c   1.000
_cell.angle_alpha   90.00
_cell.angle_beta   90.00
_cell.angle_gamma   90.00
#
_symmetry.space_group_name_H-M   'P 1'
#
loop_
_entity.id
_entity.type
_entity.pdbx_description
1 polymer ?
#
loop_
_entity_poly.entity_id
_entity_poly.type
_entity_poly.pdbx_seq_one_letter_code
_entity_poly.pdbx_strand_id
1 'polypeptide(L)'
;MNDIPVFTTEYGVASLFLREIPYRARAHIKIQSSLEPEKLLEECVAFCRMCGAQWIDAAGHPYLEKYPLITAIVAMQCDRASISDTDACLFPVTEQTVDKWLKIYNDRMADVPNAAYMDSKDGKQLLKTGDGYFVHRDGKLLGIGKAAGDFIDTVIAAEKGMGETVVQALTSVLVEDTVQLWVASANLRAIRLYERMGFVTVKELSRWYRVI
;
A
#
# COMPACT_ATOMS: atom_id res chain seq x y z
N MET A 1 6.68 -2.11 -16.94
CA MET A 1 7.54 -3.14 -16.33
C MET A 1 8.05 -2.52 -15.04
N ASN A 2 7.62 -3.02 -13.90
CA ASN A 2 8.13 -2.50 -12.63
C ASN A 2 9.56 -3.03 -12.50
N ASP A 3 10.54 -2.12 -12.52
CA ASP A 3 11.95 -2.44 -12.32
C ASP A 3 12.18 -2.80 -10.85
N ILE A 4 11.79 -4.03 -10.49
CA ILE A 4 12.13 -4.65 -9.21
C ILE A 4 13.34 -5.54 -9.51
N PRO A 5 14.56 -5.11 -9.16
CA PRO A 5 15.74 -5.92 -9.37
C PRO A 5 15.60 -7.25 -8.63
N VAL A 6 15.85 -8.33 -9.35
CA VAL A 6 16.03 -9.65 -8.74
C VAL A 6 17.51 -9.81 -8.45
N PHE A 7 17.84 -9.91 -7.17
CA PHE A 7 19.19 -10.09 -6.68
C PHE A 7 19.42 -11.58 -6.44
N THR A 8 20.35 -12.15 -7.18
CA THR A 8 20.67 -13.57 -7.11
C THR A 8 22.12 -13.74 -6.72
N THR A 9 22.38 -14.54 -5.70
CA THR A 9 23.71 -14.90 -5.22
C THR A 9 23.80 -16.41 -5.02
N GLU A 10 24.94 -16.93 -4.62
CA GLU A 10 25.10 -18.33 -4.23
C GLU A 10 24.25 -18.71 -2.99
N TYR A 11 23.83 -17.70 -2.18
CA TYR A 11 23.07 -17.90 -0.95
C TYR A 11 21.56 -17.90 -1.17
N GLY A 12 21.08 -17.43 -2.34
CA GLY A 12 19.65 -17.40 -2.65
C GLY A 12 19.21 -16.29 -3.58
N VAL A 13 17.91 -16.01 -3.56
CA VAL A 13 17.24 -15.05 -4.44
C VAL A 13 16.38 -14.10 -3.60
N ALA A 14 16.52 -12.80 -3.84
CA ALA A 14 15.70 -11.76 -3.25
C ALA A 14 15.23 -10.75 -4.30
N SER A 15 14.06 -10.14 -4.07
CA SER A 15 13.61 -8.96 -4.81
C SER A 15 13.97 -7.71 -4.02
N LEU A 16 14.57 -6.71 -4.67
CA LEU A 16 14.95 -5.45 -4.06
C LEU A 16 14.05 -4.33 -4.56
N PHE A 17 13.42 -3.60 -3.64
CA PHE A 17 12.57 -2.45 -3.95
C PHE A 17 13.33 -1.18 -3.59
N LEU A 18 13.98 -0.57 -4.58
CA LEU A 18 14.91 0.54 -4.41
C LEU A 18 14.28 1.92 -4.73
N ARG A 19 13.08 1.94 -5.30
CA ARG A 19 12.42 3.16 -5.78
C ARG A 19 12.14 4.21 -4.71
N GLU A 20 12.07 3.78 -3.42
CA GLU A 20 11.86 4.68 -2.29
C GLU A 20 13.12 5.43 -1.85
N ILE A 21 14.31 4.98 -2.29
CA ILE A 21 15.58 5.57 -1.86
C ILE A 21 15.66 7.07 -2.16
N PRO A 22 15.33 7.57 -3.38
CA PRO A 22 15.44 8.99 -3.70
C PRO A 22 14.49 9.90 -2.89
N TYR A 23 13.42 9.34 -2.35
CA TYR A 23 12.36 10.10 -1.69
C TYR A 23 12.39 9.98 -0.17
N ARG A 24 12.74 8.79 0.35
CA ARG A 24 12.64 8.45 1.78
C ARG A 24 13.89 7.76 2.33
N ALA A 25 14.97 7.64 1.53
CA ALA A 25 16.19 6.90 1.85
C ALA A 25 15.88 5.45 2.34
N ARG A 26 14.80 4.83 1.83
CA ARG A 26 14.32 3.51 2.26
C ARG A 26 14.38 2.49 1.13
N ALA A 27 14.79 1.27 1.46
CA ALA A 27 14.71 0.10 0.58
C ALA A 27 13.93 -1.02 1.25
N HIS A 28 13.34 -1.91 0.44
CA HIS A 28 12.69 -3.10 0.92
C HIS A 28 13.28 -4.33 0.25
N ILE A 29 13.51 -5.40 1.03
CA ILE A 29 14.05 -6.68 0.57
C ILE A 29 12.96 -7.73 0.76
N LYS A 30 12.64 -8.50 -0.29
CA LYS A 30 11.80 -9.67 -0.17
C LYS A 30 12.60 -10.91 -0.54
N ILE A 31 12.95 -11.73 0.47
CA ILE A 31 13.61 -13.00 0.26
C ILE A 31 12.62 -13.94 -0.40
N GLN A 32 12.98 -14.47 -1.57
CA GLN A 32 12.14 -15.42 -2.32
C GLN A 32 12.50 -16.86 -1.98
N SER A 33 13.81 -17.14 -1.87
CA SER A 33 14.34 -18.45 -1.52
C SER A 33 15.78 -18.30 -1.00
N SER A 34 16.14 -19.01 0.06
CA SER A 34 17.52 -19.04 0.55
C SER A 34 17.77 -20.27 1.42
N LEU A 35 18.98 -20.84 1.28
CA LEU A 35 19.53 -21.86 2.18
C LEU A 35 20.41 -21.22 3.27
N GLU A 36 20.98 -20.03 2.98
CA GLU A 36 21.81 -19.25 3.91
C GLU A 36 21.25 -17.81 4.02
N PRO A 37 20.07 -17.64 4.67
CA PRO A 37 19.35 -16.37 4.67
C PRO A 37 20.11 -15.22 5.33
N GLU A 38 21.03 -15.51 6.27
CA GLU A 38 21.89 -14.52 6.90
C GLU A 38 22.83 -13.87 5.89
N LYS A 39 23.56 -14.68 5.15
CA LYS A 39 24.52 -14.22 4.14
C LYS A 39 23.82 -13.49 2.99
N LEU A 40 22.70 -14.05 2.51
CA LEU A 40 21.89 -13.38 1.49
C LEU A 40 21.42 -12.01 1.96
N LEU A 41 20.94 -11.90 3.21
CA LEU A 41 20.47 -10.64 3.76
C LEU A 41 21.62 -9.62 3.90
N GLU A 42 22.79 -10.04 4.34
CA GLU A 42 23.99 -9.18 4.45
C GLU A 42 24.39 -8.59 3.08
N GLU A 43 24.42 -9.39 2.03
CA GLU A 43 24.70 -8.92 0.66
C GLU A 43 23.63 -7.96 0.13
N CYS A 44 22.33 -8.29 0.34
CA CYS A 44 21.22 -7.42 -0.04
C CYS A 44 21.28 -6.06 0.69
N VAL A 45 21.58 -6.08 1.99
CA VAL A 45 21.72 -4.86 2.82
C VAL A 45 22.90 -4.03 2.32
N ALA A 46 24.06 -4.65 2.07
CA ALA A 46 25.22 -3.95 1.54
C ALA A 46 24.91 -3.27 0.19
N PHE A 47 24.23 -3.96 -0.70
CA PHE A 47 23.81 -3.41 -1.98
C PHE A 47 22.82 -2.25 -1.82
N CYS A 48 21.79 -2.40 -0.98
CA CYS A 48 20.82 -1.33 -0.71
C CYS A 48 21.50 -0.07 -0.13
N ARG A 49 22.49 -0.25 0.77
CA ARG A 49 23.29 0.85 1.31
C ARG A 49 24.14 1.56 0.24
N MET A 50 24.78 0.80 -0.65
CA MET A 50 25.50 1.39 -1.79
C MET A 50 24.58 2.21 -2.69
N CYS A 51 23.30 1.82 -2.81
CA CYS A 51 22.27 2.60 -3.51
C CYS A 51 21.76 3.82 -2.71
N GLY A 52 22.22 4.04 -1.47
CA GLY A 52 21.85 5.20 -0.65
C GLY A 52 20.74 4.96 0.37
N ALA A 53 20.33 3.72 0.60
CA ALA A 53 19.32 3.42 1.63
C ALA A 53 19.90 3.61 3.05
N GLN A 54 19.15 4.34 3.89
CA GLN A 54 19.43 4.50 5.32
C GLN A 54 18.55 3.57 6.16
N TRP A 55 17.35 3.27 5.65
CA TRP A 55 16.38 2.38 6.29
C TRP A 55 16.12 1.19 5.38
N ILE A 56 16.16 -0.02 5.94
CA ILE A 56 15.96 -1.25 5.18
C ILE A 56 15.00 -2.14 5.96
N ASP A 57 13.89 -2.47 5.31
CA ASP A 57 12.90 -3.40 5.81
C ASP A 57 12.96 -4.70 4.98
N ALA A 58 12.78 -5.87 5.61
CA ALA A 58 12.84 -7.15 4.93
C ALA A 58 11.62 -8.03 5.25
N ALA A 59 11.27 -8.91 4.31
CA ALA A 59 10.19 -9.87 4.42
C ALA A 59 10.52 -11.19 3.68
N GLY A 60 9.70 -12.23 3.87
CA GLY A 60 9.69 -13.42 3.03
C GLY A 60 10.46 -14.62 3.58
N HIS A 61 11.06 -14.56 4.77
CA HIS A 61 11.76 -15.69 5.37
C HIS A 61 11.67 -15.70 6.90
N PRO A 62 11.48 -16.87 7.56
CA PRO A 62 11.40 -16.97 9.03
C PRO A 62 12.62 -16.45 9.80
N TYR A 63 13.81 -16.53 9.20
CA TYR A 63 15.04 -15.97 9.78
C TYR A 63 14.90 -14.51 10.21
N LEU A 64 14.00 -13.75 9.59
CA LEU A 64 13.77 -12.33 9.87
C LEU A 64 13.05 -12.09 11.20
N GLU A 65 12.45 -13.11 11.81
CA GLU A 65 11.70 -12.98 13.07
C GLU A 65 12.57 -12.55 14.25
N LYS A 66 13.89 -12.62 14.14
CA LYS A 66 14.84 -12.08 15.12
C LYS A 66 14.92 -10.54 15.12
N TYR A 67 14.42 -9.89 14.06
CA TYR A 67 14.41 -8.44 13.92
C TYR A 67 13.08 -7.82 14.38
N PRO A 68 13.08 -6.52 14.73
CA PRO A 68 11.84 -5.85 15.12
C PRO A 68 10.78 -5.90 14.01
N LEU A 69 9.61 -6.43 14.33
CA LEU A 69 8.44 -6.40 13.45
C LEU A 69 7.94 -4.96 13.28
N ILE A 70 7.85 -4.49 12.05
CA ILE A 70 7.30 -3.17 11.71
C ILE A 70 5.80 -3.26 11.49
N THR A 71 5.40 -4.20 10.64
CA THR A 71 4.00 -4.43 10.30
C THR A 71 3.82 -5.78 9.61
N ALA A 72 2.62 -6.36 9.74
CA ALA A 72 2.13 -7.35 8.81
C ALA A 72 1.18 -6.68 7.82
N ILE A 73 1.11 -7.19 6.60
CA ILE A 73 0.06 -6.84 5.65
C ILE A 73 -1.02 -7.90 5.75
N VAL A 74 -2.23 -7.48 6.03
CA VAL A 74 -3.39 -8.36 6.14
C VAL A 74 -4.41 -8.06 5.05
N ALA A 75 -5.00 -9.11 4.49
CA ALA A 75 -6.15 -9.01 3.60
C ALA A 75 -7.43 -9.01 4.45
N MET A 76 -8.31 -8.07 4.16
CA MET A 76 -9.64 -8.00 4.75
C MET A 76 -10.69 -8.04 3.65
N GLN A 77 -11.86 -8.59 3.96
CA GLN A 77 -13.00 -8.61 3.04
C GLN A 77 -14.32 -8.42 3.78
N CYS A 78 -15.32 -7.94 3.04
CA CYS A 78 -16.70 -7.91 3.50
C CYS A 78 -17.66 -8.17 2.34
N ASP A 79 -18.92 -8.48 2.68
CA ASP A 79 -20.02 -8.47 1.72
C ASP A 79 -20.33 -7.02 1.33
N ARG A 80 -20.37 -6.71 0.04
CA ARG A 80 -20.70 -5.39 -0.49
C ARG A 80 -22.05 -4.88 0.00
N ALA A 81 -23.03 -5.77 0.14
CA ALA A 81 -24.36 -5.42 0.65
C ALA A 81 -24.36 -4.95 2.11
N SER A 82 -23.29 -5.23 2.88
CA SER A 82 -23.13 -4.73 4.24
C SER A 82 -22.67 -3.27 4.32
N ILE A 83 -22.18 -2.71 3.21
CA ILE A 83 -21.68 -1.33 3.14
C ILE A 83 -22.85 -0.42 2.73
N SER A 84 -23.21 0.50 3.61
CA SER A 84 -24.28 1.47 3.34
C SER A 84 -23.91 2.43 2.20
N ASP A 85 -24.90 2.87 1.45
CA ASP A 85 -24.75 3.89 0.42
C ASP A 85 -24.36 5.26 1.00
N THR A 86 -23.86 6.13 0.16
CA THR A 86 -23.48 7.50 0.50
C THR A 86 -23.94 8.47 -0.59
N ASP A 87 -24.17 9.71 -0.22
CA ASP A 87 -24.43 10.85 -1.11
C ASP A 87 -23.12 11.48 -1.67
N ALA A 88 -21.98 10.98 -1.26
CA ALA A 88 -20.69 11.44 -1.78
C ALA A 88 -20.50 10.98 -3.24
N CYS A 89 -19.96 11.88 -4.07
CA CYS A 89 -19.73 11.65 -5.49
C CYS A 89 -18.26 11.34 -5.77
N LEU A 90 -18.02 10.44 -6.72
CA LEU A 90 -16.70 10.13 -7.25
C LEU A 90 -16.40 10.97 -8.50
N PHE A 91 -15.23 11.56 -8.53
CA PHE A 91 -14.68 12.24 -9.69
C PHE A 91 -13.39 11.53 -10.12
N PRO A 92 -13.34 10.96 -11.33
CA PRO A 92 -12.13 10.28 -11.79
C PRO A 92 -10.95 11.24 -11.90
N VAL A 93 -9.77 10.71 -11.67
CA VAL A 93 -8.51 11.44 -11.87
C VAL A 93 -8.32 11.71 -13.38
N THR A 94 -7.96 12.94 -13.70
CA THR A 94 -7.68 13.40 -15.06
C THR A 94 -6.24 13.89 -15.19
N GLU A 95 -5.79 14.16 -16.42
CA GLU A 95 -4.46 14.74 -16.67
C GLU A 95 -4.23 16.05 -15.91
N GLN A 96 -5.29 16.86 -15.71
CA GLN A 96 -5.20 18.13 -14.98
C GLN A 96 -5.17 17.96 -13.46
N THR A 97 -5.57 16.80 -12.94
CA THR A 97 -5.73 16.59 -11.50
C THR A 97 -4.82 15.50 -10.92
N VAL A 98 -4.11 14.74 -11.75
CA VAL A 98 -3.27 13.61 -11.32
C VAL A 98 -2.16 14.06 -10.36
N ASP A 99 -1.50 15.18 -10.61
CA ASP A 99 -0.44 15.69 -9.74
C ASP A 99 -0.97 16.06 -8.34
N LYS A 100 -2.19 16.61 -8.28
CA LYS A 100 -2.87 16.89 -7.01
C LYS A 100 -3.19 15.61 -6.25
N TRP A 101 -3.64 14.57 -6.96
CA TRP A 101 -3.94 13.26 -6.36
C TRP A 101 -2.66 12.62 -5.79
N LEU A 102 -1.57 12.56 -6.59
CA LEU A 102 -0.27 12.04 -6.17
C LEU A 102 0.29 12.79 -4.95
N LYS A 103 0.17 14.12 -4.95
CA LYS A 103 0.60 14.93 -3.80
C LYS A 103 -0.16 14.55 -2.53
N ILE A 104 -1.50 14.48 -2.58
CA ILE A 104 -2.31 14.09 -1.43
C ILE A 104 -1.93 12.67 -0.95
N TYR A 105 -1.76 11.73 -1.89
CA TYR A 105 -1.34 10.37 -1.58
C TYR A 105 -0.01 10.37 -0.84
N ASN A 106 1.03 10.96 -1.42
CA ASN A 106 2.38 10.95 -0.85
C ASN A 106 2.46 11.65 0.51
N ASP A 107 1.76 12.78 0.67
CA ASP A 107 1.70 13.51 1.94
C ASP A 107 1.02 12.69 3.05
N ARG A 108 -0.04 11.96 2.73
CA ARG A 108 -0.83 11.20 3.71
C ARG A 108 -0.29 9.80 4.00
N MET A 109 0.41 9.22 3.04
CA MET A 109 1.00 7.88 3.16
C MET A 109 2.47 7.90 3.60
N ALA A 110 3.04 9.07 3.89
CA ALA A 110 4.45 9.21 4.27
C ALA A 110 4.83 8.35 5.49
N ASP A 111 3.97 8.35 6.51
CA ASP A 111 4.20 7.65 7.77
C ASP A 111 3.50 6.28 7.87
N VAL A 112 2.82 5.85 6.80
CA VAL A 112 2.17 4.54 6.78
C VAL A 112 3.20 3.46 6.44
N PRO A 113 3.44 2.48 7.33
CA PRO A 113 4.40 1.42 7.06
C PRO A 113 4.09 0.67 5.76
N ASN A 114 5.12 0.44 4.96
CA ASN A 114 5.05 -0.27 3.68
C ASN A 114 4.20 0.41 2.58
N ALA A 115 3.81 1.67 2.76
CA ALA A 115 3.17 2.45 1.71
C ALA A 115 4.23 3.01 0.76
N ALA A 116 4.12 2.65 -0.52
CA ALA A 116 5.07 3.10 -1.55
C ALA A 116 4.89 4.59 -1.89
N TYR A 117 5.98 5.28 -2.19
CA TYR A 117 5.91 6.60 -2.81
C TYR A 117 5.42 6.47 -4.26
N MET A 118 4.47 7.29 -4.66
CA MET A 118 3.95 7.31 -6.03
C MET A 118 4.60 8.46 -6.83
N ASP A 119 5.20 8.11 -7.96
CA ASP A 119 5.85 9.04 -8.87
C ASP A 119 5.00 9.32 -10.14
N SER A 120 5.58 10.03 -11.11
CA SER A 120 4.92 10.36 -12.37
C SER A 120 4.58 9.11 -13.22
N LYS A 121 5.30 7.98 -13.06
CA LYS A 121 4.97 6.74 -13.76
C LYS A 121 3.70 6.11 -13.18
N ASP A 122 3.54 6.18 -11.85
CA ASP A 122 2.30 5.74 -11.19
C ASP A 122 1.13 6.64 -11.58
N GLY A 123 1.35 7.95 -11.70
CA GLY A 123 0.34 8.88 -12.21
C GLY A 123 -0.14 8.52 -13.62
N LYS A 124 0.79 8.20 -14.52
CA LYS A 124 0.44 7.71 -15.86
C LYS A 124 -0.31 6.39 -15.84
N GLN A 125 0.07 5.48 -14.94
CA GLN A 125 -0.65 4.22 -14.78
C GLN A 125 -2.05 4.45 -14.23
N LEU A 126 -2.22 5.34 -13.24
CA LEU A 126 -3.51 5.71 -12.68
C LEU A 126 -4.46 6.29 -13.74
N LEU A 127 -3.95 7.16 -14.63
CA LEU A 127 -4.71 7.69 -15.76
C LEU A 127 -5.09 6.59 -16.77
N LYS A 128 -4.19 5.65 -17.03
CA LYS A 128 -4.42 4.55 -17.96
C LYS A 128 -5.46 3.56 -17.45
N THR A 129 -5.44 3.23 -16.15
CA THR A 129 -6.39 2.29 -15.54
C THR A 129 -7.74 2.94 -15.23
N GLY A 130 -7.78 4.26 -15.00
CA GLY A 130 -8.99 4.99 -14.68
C GLY A 130 -9.61 4.63 -13.33
N ASP A 131 -8.81 4.04 -12.44
CA ASP A 131 -9.22 3.50 -11.14
C ASP A 131 -8.97 4.45 -9.96
N GLY A 132 -8.47 5.66 -10.22
CA GLY A 132 -8.23 6.71 -9.23
C GLY A 132 -9.35 7.73 -9.16
N TYR A 133 -9.74 8.11 -7.93
CA TYR A 133 -10.88 8.98 -7.69
C TYR A 133 -10.59 10.04 -6.64
N PHE A 134 -11.23 11.20 -6.82
CA PHE A 134 -11.50 12.15 -5.74
C PHE A 134 -12.92 11.91 -5.23
N VAL A 135 -13.12 11.99 -3.92
CA VAL A 135 -14.41 11.83 -3.27
C VAL A 135 -14.87 13.19 -2.76
N HIS A 136 -16.00 13.70 -3.23
CA HIS A 136 -16.55 14.99 -2.84
C HIS A 136 -18.00 14.86 -2.37
N ARG A 137 -18.40 15.82 -1.51
CA ARG A 137 -19.78 16.08 -1.14
C ARG A 137 -19.96 17.61 -1.05
N ASP A 138 -20.99 18.16 -1.71
CA ASP A 138 -21.31 19.59 -1.69
C ASP A 138 -20.11 20.49 -2.04
N GLY A 139 -19.32 20.07 -3.04
CA GLY A 139 -18.12 20.79 -3.47
C GLY A 139 -16.90 20.66 -2.55
N LYS A 140 -17.03 19.98 -1.40
CA LYS A 140 -15.93 19.73 -0.46
C LYS A 140 -15.24 18.41 -0.75
N LEU A 141 -13.91 18.41 -0.81
CA LEU A 141 -13.09 17.19 -0.90
C LEU A 141 -13.18 16.43 0.44
N LEU A 142 -13.68 15.21 0.40
CA LEU A 142 -13.73 14.29 1.55
C LEU A 142 -12.52 13.36 1.59
N GLY A 143 -11.95 13.05 0.42
CA GLY A 143 -10.80 12.17 0.33
C GLY A 143 -10.43 11.80 -1.10
N ILE A 144 -9.49 10.90 -1.21
CA ILE A 144 -9.10 10.25 -2.46
C ILE A 144 -9.06 8.74 -2.27
N GLY A 145 -9.19 8.02 -3.37
CA GLY A 145 -9.06 6.58 -3.34
C GLY A 145 -8.73 5.97 -4.69
N LYS A 146 -8.43 4.67 -4.65
CA LYS A 146 -8.21 3.85 -5.84
C LYS A 146 -8.95 2.54 -5.65
N ALA A 147 -9.82 2.20 -6.62
CA ALA A 147 -10.68 1.02 -6.54
C ALA A 147 -11.04 0.50 -7.93
N ALA A 148 -11.03 -0.81 -8.11
CA ALA A 148 -11.47 -1.48 -9.34
C ALA A 148 -11.82 -2.96 -9.06
N GLY A 149 -12.74 -3.51 -9.83
CA GLY A 149 -13.16 -4.92 -9.70
C GLY A 149 -13.83 -5.19 -8.36
N ASP A 150 -13.16 -5.94 -7.51
CA ASP A 150 -13.55 -6.25 -6.14
C ASP A 150 -12.65 -5.61 -5.08
N PHE A 151 -11.66 -4.80 -5.50
CA PHE A 151 -10.55 -4.38 -4.65
C PHE A 151 -10.49 -2.87 -4.45
N ILE A 152 -10.37 -2.45 -3.18
CA ILE A 152 -10.04 -1.08 -2.79
C ILE A 152 -8.56 -1.04 -2.43
N ASP A 153 -7.75 -0.44 -3.30
CA ASP A 153 -6.29 -0.34 -3.15
C ASP A 153 -5.86 0.80 -2.24
N THR A 154 -6.57 1.93 -2.29
CA THR A 154 -6.22 3.15 -1.55
C THR A 154 -7.46 3.80 -0.97
N VAL A 155 -7.39 4.15 0.32
CA VAL A 155 -8.39 4.95 1.03
C VAL A 155 -7.68 6.05 1.82
N ILE A 156 -7.86 7.30 1.44
CA ILE A 156 -7.28 8.45 2.13
C ILE A 156 -8.36 9.48 2.40
N ALA A 157 -8.66 9.71 3.68
CA ALA A 157 -9.57 10.75 4.09
C ALA A 157 -8.87 12.12 4.16
N ALA A 158 -9.51 13.16 3.64
CA ALA A 158 -9.01 14.53 3.72
C ALA A 158 -9.01 15.03 5.17
N GLU A 159 -10.05 14.67 5.94
CA GLU A 159 -10.22 15.05 7.36
C GLU A 159 -10.54 13.83 8.22
N LYS A 160 -10.32 13.96 9.53
CA LYS A 160 -10.69 12.93 10.51
C LYS A 160 -12.20 12.70 10.47
N GLY A 161 -12.62 11.43 10.41
CA GLY A 161 -14.02 11.02 10.38
C GLY A 161 -14.57 10.73 8.98
N MET A 162 -13.91 11.16 7.90
CA MET A 162 -14.40 10.98 6.52
C MET A 162 -14.06 9.62 5.90
N GLY A 163 -13.28 8.78 6.58
CA GLY A 163 -12.79 7.50 6.01
C GLY A 163 -13.91 6.55 5.61
N GLU A 164 -14.96 6.45 6.41
CA GLU A 164 -16.13 5.62 6.13
C GLU A 164 -16.84 6.07 4.85
N THR A 165 -17.12 7.36 4.73
CA THR A 165 -17.72 7.93 3.51
C THR A 165 -16.86 7.72 2.26
N VAL A 166 -15.51 7.77 2.41
CA VAL A 166 -14.60 7.48 1.29
C VAL A 166 -14.71 6.02 0.85
N VAL A 167 -14.74 5.08 1.80
CA VAL A 167 -14.92 3.64 1.48
C VAL A 167 -16.29 3.42 0.81
N GLN A 168 -17.37 3.95 1.38
CA GLN A 168 -18.72 3.85 0.83
C GLN A 168 -18.78 4.35 -0.63
N ALA A 169 -18.21 5.52 -0.89
CA ALA A 169 -18.15 6.08 -2.24
C ALA A 169 -17.36 5.16 -3.20
N LEU A 170 -16.19 4.67 -2.77
CA LEU A 170 -15.38 3.77 -3.60
C LEU A 170 -16.06 2.44 -3.89
N THR A 171 -16.88 1.94 -2.96
CA THR A 171 -17.65 0.71 -3.14
C THR A 171 -18.66 0.84 -4.30
N SER A 172 -19.13 2.04 -4.64
CA SER A 172 -20.10 2.25 -5.72
C SER A 172 -19.56 1.90 -7.13
N VAL A 173 -18.24 1.89 -7.32
CA VAL A 173 -17.61 1.52 -8.61
C VAL A 173 -17.15 0.06 -8.67
N LEU A 174 -17.27 -0.68 -7.58
CA LEU A 174 -16.98 -2.10 -7.54
C LEU A 174 -18.15 -2.89 -8.13
N VAL A 175 -17.85 -4.00 -8.78
CA VAL A 175 -18.86 -4.81 -9.50
C VAL A 175 -19.15 -6.14 -8.83
N GLU A 176 -18.25 -6.63 -7.98
CA GLU A 176 -18.39 -7.93 -7.32
C GLU A 176 -19.15 -7.81 -6.00
N ASP A 177 -19.71 -8.94 -5.55
CA ASP A 177 -20.44 -9.01 -4.28
C ASP A 177 -19.53 -8.95 -3.04
N THR A 178 -18.25 -9.26 -3.20
CA THR A 178 -17.25 -9.19 -2.14
C THR A 178 -16.31 -8.02 -2.36
N VAL A 179 -16.11 -7.20 -1.35
CA VAL A 179 -15.14 -6.10 -1.32
C VAL A 179 -13.91 -6.53 -0.58
N GLN A 180 -12.75 -6.36 -1.19
CA GLN A 180 -11.45 -6.70 -0.62
C GLN A 180 -10.56 -5.47 -0.47
N LEU A 181 -9.68 -5.51 0.51
CA LEU A 181 -8.60 -4.54 0.70
C LEU A 181 -7.42 -5.16 1.45
N TRP A 182 -6.26 -4.51 1.34
CA TRP A 182 -5.09 -4.84 2.14
C TRP A 182 -4.75 -3.68 3.06
N VAL A 183 -4.34 -4.00 4.28
CA VAL A 183 -4.00 -2.98 5.27
C VAL A 183 -2.79 -3.41 6.11
N ALA A 184 -1.94 -2.45 6.44
CA ALA A 184 -0.85 -2.64 7.39
C ALA A 184 -1.42 -2.85 8.80
N SER A 185 -1.02 -3.93 9.50
CA SER A 185 -1.48 -4.24 10.86
C SER A 185 -1.13 -3.15 11.87
N ALA A 186 -0.10 -2.37 11.62
CA ALA A 186 0.26 -1.20 12.40
C ALA A 186 -0.72 -0.02 12.23
N ASN A 187 -1.52 0.00 11.16
CA ASN A 187 -2.53 1.03 10.93
C ASN A 187 -3.85 0.71 11.67
N LEU A 188 -3.78 0.72 12.99
CA LEU A 188 -4.92 0.37 13.87
C LEU A 188 -6.16 1.24 13.62
N ARG A 189 -5.97 2.48 13.14
CA ARG A 189 -7.09 3.38 12.82
C ARG A 189 -7.88 2.87 11.61
N ALA A 190 -7.19 2.46 10.57
CA ALA A 190 -7.81 1.90 9.37
C ALA A 190 -8.47 0.55 9.68
N ILE A 191 -7.79 -0.36 10.40
CA ILE A 191 -8.36 -1.64 10.80
C ILE A 191 -9.67 -1.46 11.55
N ARG A 192 -9.70 -0.61 12.58
CA ARG A 192 -10.93 -0.33 13.35
C ARG A 192 -12.05 0.29 12.52
N LEU A 193 -11.70 1.07 11.49
CA LEU A 193 -12.69 1.58 10.54
C LEU A 193 -13.29 0.43 9.75
N TYR A 194 -12.45 -0.41 9.14
CA TYR A 194 -12.90 -1.51 8.30
C TYR A 194 -13.70 -2.55 9.09
N GLU A 195 -13.27 -2.90 10.31
CA GLU A 195 -14.01 -3.80 11.20
C GLU A 195 -15.44 -3.27 11.51
N ARG A 196 -15.59 -1.95 11.79
CA ARG A 196 -16.92 -1.34 11.99
C ARG A 196 -17.79 -1.38 10.74
N MET A 197 -17.18 -1.39 9.56
CA MET A 197 -17.88 -1.49 8.27
C MET A 197 -18.18 -2.94 7.86
N GLY A 198 -17.88 -3.92 8.72
CA GLY A 198 -18.15 -5.33 8.46
C GLY A 198 -17.01 -6.10 7.78
N PHE A 199 -15.85 -5.47 7.56
CA PHE A 199 -14.69 -6.21 7.04
C PHE A 199 -14.13 -7.14 8.12
N VAL A 200 -13.76 -8.33 7.68
CA VAL A 200 -13.07 -9.33 8.50
C VAL A 200 -11.69 -9.64 7.92
N THR A 201 -10.72 -9.87 8.79
CA THR A 201 -9.40 -10.32 8.35
C THR A 201 -9.49 -11.77 7.88
N VAL A 202 -9.05 -12.05 6.65
CA VAL A 202 -9.09 -13.39 6.06
C VAL A 202 -7.72 -14.02 5.95
N LYS A 203 -6.66 -13.23 5.81
CA LYS A 203 -5.31 -13.76 5.62
C LYS A 203 -4.25 -12.73 5.97
N GLU A 204 -3.17 -13.18 6.57
CA GLU A 204 -1.90 -12.46 6.62
C GLU A 204 -1.10 -12.76 5.33
N LEU A 205 -0.68 -11.71 4.64
CA LEU A 205 0.01 -11.81 3.35
C LEU A 205 1.52 -11.78 3.48
N SER A 206 2.03 -10.95 4.40
CA SER A 206 3.47 -10.81 4.64
C SER A 206 3.74 -10.13 5.97
N ARG A 207 4.94 -10.38 6.53
CA ARG A 207 5.50 -9.66 7.69
C ARG A 207 6.75 -8.93 7.27
N TRP A 208 6.86 -7.69 7.71
CA TRP A 208 7.98 -6.81 7.41
C TRP A 208 8.73 -6.44 8.68
N TYR A 209 10.03 -6.62 8.64
CA TYR A 209 10.93 -6.46 9.79
C TYR A 209 11.97 -5.39 9.49
N ARG A 210 12.31 -4.55 10.46
CA ARG A 210 13.38 -3.56 10.36
C ARG A 210 14.72 -4.25 10.53
N VAL A 211 15.55 -4.24 9.47
CA VAL A 211 16.90 -4.83 9.52
C VAL A 211 18.00 -3.77 9.67
N ILE A 212 17.68 -2.53 9.27
CA ILE A 212 18.52 -1.33 9.50
C ILE A 212 17.63 -0.14 9.82
#